data_943cfbbc2e214467ab9cc49230dd96a8
#
_entry.id   943cfbbc2e214467ab9cc49230dd96a8
#
_cell.length_a   1.000
_cell.length_b   1.000
_cell.length_c   1.000
_cell.angle_alpha   90.00
_cell.angle_beta   90.00
_cell.angle_gamma   90.00
#
_symmetry.space_group_name_H-M   'P 1'
#
loop_
_entity.id
_entity.type
_entity.pdbx_description
1 polymer ?
#
loop_
_entity_poly.entity_id
_entity_poly.type
_entity_poly.pdbx_seq_one_letter_code
_entity_poly.pdbx_strand_id
1 'polypeptide(L)'
;MTDVVIRPITPDDDYDAQMDLSQRAFGIYSEQQAASWLHVARLRAGQGLFLGAFADGVPAGAAMLHDMRQYWLGQPVKLAGVASVKVAPEHRGRGIGRTLMTELLNIIAERGYPLSALYPATTPIYRSLGWELAGAKHKFWIPARSLRGLVEPDRAARGAGAGHQDVPVRRAGPADVAAVLRVIGESHRAARDAGPLTWDEGPAAQWLGRKDLYSYLAGDDGFAAYRWAGDDLWVERVHARSPETLRALWSVIASHSSTTDDVSGWTSPHDPFWWLTRERDATVTYRSMWMLRVVDAAAAIAARGFPPAVSASAPLEIQDQARPANSGHWQLAVADGKGTLTPNGGVPSPAALTLGPRGVAALYAGTPVATLRLAGLASGGTPDADAALDAAFAAAPYMVDDF
;
A
#
# COMPACT_ATOMS: atom_id res chain seq x y z
N MET A 1 -0.46 31.56 -25.14
CA MET A 1 -0.55 30.34 -24.28
C MET A 1 0.70 30.39 -23.40
N THR A 2 0.54 30.37 -22.10
CA THR A 2 1.68 30.32 -21.16
C THR A 2 2.45 29.01 -21.40
N ASP A 3 3.74 29.13 -21.69
CA ASP A 3 4.58 27.94 -21.88
C ASP A 3 4.82 27.25 -20.54
N VAL A 4 4.45 25.98 -20.46
CA VAL A 4 4.61 25.17 -19.23
C VAL A 4 5.75 24.20 -19.43
N VAL A 5 6.83 24.41 -18.71
CA VAL A 5 7.98 23.52 -18.68
C VAL A 5 7.87 22.54 -17.52
N ILE A 6 7.98 21.23 -17.83
CA ILE A 6 8.09 20.18 -16.81
C ILE A 6 9.52 19.71 -16.71
N ARG A 7 10.08 19.74 -15.51
CA ARG A 7 11.46 19.30 -15.24
C ARG A 7 11.61 18.81 -13.80
N PRO A 8 12.66 18.04 -13.50
CA PRO A 8 13.02 17.76 -12.12
C PRO A 8 13.28 19.06 -11.34
N ILE A 9 12.83 19.07 -10.08
CA ILE A 9 13.21 20.08 -9.11
C ILE A 9 14.60 19.68 -8.60
N THR A 10 15.49 20.65 -8.52
CA THR A 10 16.88 20.50 -8.11
C THR A 10 17.12 21.08 -6.71
N PRO A 11 18.26 20.81 -6.06
CA PRO A 11 18.61 21.44 -4.80
C PRO A 11 18.69 22.97 -4.84
N ASP A 12 18.89 23.56 -6.02
CA ASP A 12 19.03 25.01 -6.22
C ASP A 12 17.70 25.73 -6.50
N ASP A 13 16.59 24.98 -6.61
CA ASP A 13 15.26 25.56 -6.82
C ASP A 13 14.72 26.22 -5.55
N ASP A 14 13.78 27.16 -5.73
CA ASP A 14 13.11 27.87 -4.64
C ASP A 14 12.14 26.95 -3.89
N TYR A 15 12.59 26.41 -2.75
CA TYR A 15 11.78 25.55 -1.89
C TYR A 15 10.69 26.29 -1.13
N ASP A 16 10.84 27.62 -0.92
CA ASP A 16 9.79 28.41 -0.27
C ASP A 16 8.60 28.56 -1.22
N ALA A 17 8.84 28.80 -2.52
CA ALA A 17 7.80 28.80 -3.54
C ALA A 17 7.14 27.41 -3.70
N GLN A 18 7.90 26.33 -3.60
CA GLN A 18 7.36 24.95 -3.60
C GLN A 18 6.54 24.65 -2.35
N MET A 19 6.93 25.17 -1.19
CA MET A 19 6.21 25.06 0.06
C MET A 19 4.88 25.83 -0.01
N ASP A 20 4.92 27.08 -0.50
CA ASP A 20 3.72 27.91 -0.71
C ASP A 20 2.72 27.17 -1.62
N LEU A 21 3.19 26.63 -2.75
CA LEU A 21 2.36 25.81 -3.64
C LEU A 21 1.74 24.61 -2.91
N SER A 22 2.49 23.96 -2.01
CA SER A 22 2.00 22.84 -1.22
C SER A 22 0.91 23.29 -0.25
N GLN A 23 1.12 24.38 0.47
CA GLN A 23 0.15 24.91 1.44
C GLN A 23 -1.13 25.41 0.77
N ARG A 24 -1.01 26.04 -0.41
CA ARG A 24 -2.20 26.43 -1.21
C ARG A 24 -3.01 25.24 -1.72
N ALA A 25 -2.38 24.09 -1.91
CA ALA A 25 -3.06 22.88 -2.38
C ALA A 25 -3.66 22.03 -1.24
N PHE A 26 -2.97 21.93 -0.10
CA PHE A 26 -3.28 20.95 0.96
C PHE A 26 -3.57 21.58 2.32
N GLY A 27 -3.46 22.89 2.46
CA GLY A 27 -3.65 23.62 3.72
C GLY A 27 -2.34 23.98 4.39
N ILE A 28 -2.44 24.84 5.41
CA ILE A 28 -1.29 25.38 6.15
C ILE A 28 -0.62 24.26 6.95
N TYR A 29 0.70 24.19 6.88
CA TYR A 29 1.50 23.23 7.63
C TYR A 29 1.90 23.83 8.99
N SER A 30 1.91 23.00 10.03
CA SER A 30 2.61 23.32 11.28
C SER A 30 4.12 23.38 11.04
N GLU A 31 4.87 23.99 11.95
CA GLU A 31 6.34 24.07 11.85
C GLU A 31 6.97 22.67 11.67
N GLN A 32 6.48 21.68 12.42
CA GLN A 32 6.96 20.31 12.32
C GLN A 32 6.64 19.67 10.95
N GLN A 33 5.43 19.91 10.43
CA GLN A 33 5.04 19.41 9.09
C GLN A 33 5.86 20.08 8.00
N ALA A 34 6.10 21.39 8.09
CA ALA A 34 6.92 22.14 7.14
C ALA A 34 8.37 21.64 7.14
N ALA A 35 8.98 21.44 8.32
CA ALA A 35 10.32 20.90 8.44
C ALA A 35 10.43 19.47 7.85
N SER A 36 9.45 18.61 8.14
CA SER A 36 9.38 17.24 7.58
C SER A 36 9.23 17.26 6.06
N TRP A 37 8.32 18.08 5.53
CA TRP A 37 8.11 18.23 4.10
C TRP A 37 9.41 18.71 3.40
N LEU A 38 10.07 19.73 3.93
CA LEU A 38 11.30 20.27 3.36
C LEU A 38 12.44 19.23 3.34
N HIS A 39 12.57 18.45 4.40
CA HIS A 39 13.53 17.34 4.46
C HIS A 39 13.28 16.33 3.34
N VAL A 40 12.03 15.86 3.20
CA VAL A 40 11.64 14.89 2.17
C VAL A 40 11.79 15.49 0.77
N ALA A 41 11.37 16.75 0.55
CA ALA A 41 11.48 17.44 -0.73
C ALA A 41 12.92 17.53 -1.21
N ARG A 42 13.86 17.97 -0.35
CA ARG A 42 15.28 18.03 -0.68
C ARG A 42 15.88 16.66 -0.99
N LEU A 43 15.52 15.65 -0.19
CA LEU A 43 15.97 14.27 -0.43
C LEU A 43 15.48 13.77 -1.80
N ARG A 44 14.21 13.97 -2.13
CA ARG A 44 13.64 13.54 -3.41
C ARG A 44 14.18 14.32 -4.60
N ALA A 45 14.43 15.62 -4.44
CA ALA A 45 15.07 16.45 -5.47
C ALA A 45 16.50 15.95 -5.76
N GLY A 46 17.31 15.69 -4.74
CA GLY A 46 18.66 15.13 -4.91
C GLY A 46 18.69 13.75 -5.59
N GLN A 47 17.59 13.00 -5.50
CA GLN A 47 17.41 11.71 -6.18
C GLN A 47 16.78 11.84 -7.59
N GLY A 48 16.37 13.05 -8.02
CA GLY A 48 15.61 13.29 -9.24
C GLY A 48 14.20 12.67 -9.19
N LEU A 49 13.60 12.62 -8.00
CA LEU A 49 12.28 12.05 -7.72
C LEU A 49 11.24 13.11 -7.36
N PHE A 50 11.57 14.38 -7.54
CA PHE A 50 10.67 15.51 -7.35
C PHE A 50 10.54 16.25 -8.67
N LEU A 51 9.35 16.22 -9.27
CA LEU A 51 9.06 16.82 -10.57
C LEU A 51 8.23 18.09 -10.39
N GLY A 52 8.61 19.16 -11.07
CA GLY A 52 7.93 20.45 -11.08
C GLY A 52 7.39 20.79 -12.46
N ALA A 53 6.23 21.45 -12.50
CA ALA A 53 5.71 22.16 -13.66
C ALA A 53 5.84 23.66 -13.42
N PHE A 54 6.45 24.39 -14.35
CA PHE A 54 6.73 25.82 -14.23
C PHE A 54 6.02 26.58 -15.37
N ALA A 55 5.27 27.60 -15.02
CA ALA A 55 4.64 28.52 -15.97
C ALA A 55 5.39 29.86 -15.90
N ASP A 56 6.00 30.29 -16.99
CA ASP A 56 6.84 31.50 -17.02
C ASP A 56 7.90 31.55 -15.88
N GLY A 57 8.48 30.38 -15.56
CA GLY A 57 9.48 30.21 -14.51
C GLY A 57 8.94 30.09 -13.07
N VAL A 58 7.63 30.26 -12.86
CA VAL A 58 7.00 30.18 -11.55
C VAL A 58 6.41 28.77 -11.33
N PRO A 59 6.54 28.16 -10.13
CA PRO A 59 5.94 26.86 -9.84
C PRO A 59 4.42 26.85 -10.04
N ALA A 60 3.95 26.07 -10.99
CA ALA A 60 2.54 25.90 -11.35
C ALA A 60 1.97 24.53 -10.96
N GLY A 61 2.84 23.56 -10.69
CA GLY A 61 2.48 22.22 -10.25
C GLY A 61 3.69 21.42 -9.80
N ALA A 62 3.46 20.36 -9.05
CA ALA A 62 4.54 19.44 -8.65
C ALA A 62 4.00 18.05 -8.29
N ALA A 63 4.89 17.04 -8.31
CA ALA A 63 4.64 15.69 -7.82
C ALA A 63 5.94 15.05 -7.33
N MET A 64 5.84 14.21 -6.32
CA MET A 64 6.97 13.45 -5.79
C MET A 64 6.81 11.96 -6.04
N LEU A 65 7.94 11.27 -6.17
CA LEU A 65 8.03 9.81 -6.15
C LEU A 65 8.75 9.34 -4.90
N HIS A 66 8.28 8.24 -4.36
CA HIS A 66 8.92 7.49 -3.29
C HIS A 66 9.36 6.13 -3.82
N ASP A 67 10.65 5.82 -3.67
CA ASP A 67 11.18 4.48 -3.96
C ASP A 67 10.79 3.55 -2.82
N MET A 68 9.99 2.53 -3.14
CA MET A 68 9.35 1.64 -2.17
C MET A 68 9.33 0.20 -2.68
N ARG A 69 8.94 -0.70 -1.80
CA ARG A 69 8.51 -2.05 -2.15
C ARG A 69 7.20 -2.35 -1.45
N GLN A 70 6.32 -3.07 -2.13
CA GLN A 70 5.01 -3.46 -1.64
C GLN A 70 4.87 -4.98 -1.68
N TYR A 71 4.37 -5.56 -0.60
CA TYR A 71 4.11 -7.00 -0.60
C TYR A 71 2.93 -7.35 -1.52
N TRP A 72 3.13 -8.39 -2.32
CA TRP A 72 2.09 -9.04 -3.14
C TRP A 72 2.19 -10.54 -2.96
N LEU A 73 1.23 -11.12 -2.23
CA LEU A 73 1.25 -12.50 -1.73
C LEU A 73 2.60 -12.85 -1.08
N GLY A 74 3.06 -11.99 -0.18
CA GLY A 74 4.28 -12.17 0.59
C GLY A 74 5.59 -11.86 -0.14
N GLN A 75 5.56 -11.50 -1.45
CA GLN A 75 6.75 -11.11 -2.21
C GLN A 75 6.86 -9.58 -2.27
N PRO A 76 8.01 -8.99 -1.91
CA PRO A 76 8.22 -7.55 -1.99
C PRO A 76 8.53 -7.12 -3.43
N VAL A 77 7.58 -6.46 -4.07
CA VAL A 77 7.67 -5.93 -5.44
C VAL A 77 8.07 -4.46 -5.42
N LYS A 78 9.01 -4.05 -6.29
CA LYS A 78 9.44 -2.65 -6.42
C LYS A 78 8.25 -1.77 -6.82
N LEU A 79 8.07 -0.64 -6.13
CA LEU A 79 6.92 0.24 -6.25
C LEU A 79 7.35 1.70 -6.29
N ALA A 80 6.83 2.49 -7.22
CA ALA A 80 6.89 3.94 -7.16
C ALA A 80 5.65 4.49 -6.47
N GLY A 81 5.81 5.00 -5.24
CA GLY A 81 4.75 5.73 -4.54
C GLY A 81 4.64 7.14 -5.09
N VAL A 82 3.46 7.53 -5.59
CA VAL A 82 3.21 8.90 -6.09
C VAL A 82 2.56 9.71 -4.99
N ALA A 83 3.19 10.82 -4.61
CA ALA A 83 2.76 11.69 -3.53
C ALA A 83 2.80 13.17 -3.93
N SER A 84 2.19 14.01 -3.13
CA SER A 84 2.25 15.48 -3.27
C SER A 84 1.89 16.00 -4.67
N VAL A 85 0.97 15.35 -5.37
CA VAL A 85 0.50 15.80 -6.68
C VAL A 85 -0.36 17.04 -6.50
N LYS A 86 0.09 18.16 -7.06
CA LYS A 86 -0.55 19.46 -6.89
C LYS A 86 -0.45 20.32 -8.14
N VAL A 87 -1.47 21.15 -8.36
CA VAL A 87 -1.48 22.22 -9.37
C VAL A 87 -1.99 23.48 -8.70
N ALA A 88 -1.29 24.58 -8.91
CA ALA A 88 -1.67 25.88 -8.39
C ALA A 88 -3.12 26.22 -8.78
N PRO A 89 -3.95 26.75 -7.86
CA PRO A 89 -5.36 26.99 -8.11
C PRO A 89 -5.62 27.80 -9.41
N GLU A 90 -4.81 28.81 -9.67
CA GLU A 90 -4.87 29.68 -10.85
C GLU A 90 -4.46 29.02 -12.17
N HIS A 91 -3.84 27.83 -12.08
CA HIS A 91 -3.41 27.03 -13.23
C HIS A 91 -4.24 25.77 -13.46
N ARG A 92 -5.26 25.53 -12.64
CA ARG A 92 -6.16 24.38 -12.79
C ARG A 92 -6.99 24.47 -14.08
N GLY A 93 -7.43 23.33 -14.59
CA GLY A 93 -8.23 23.25 -15.83
C GLY A 93 -7.43 23.41 -17.13
N ARG A 94 -6.10 23.62 -17.06
CA ARG A 94 -5.21 23.82 -18.22
C ARG A 94 -4.43 22.58 -18.65
N GLY A 95 -4.74 21.40 -18.11
CA GLY A 95 -4.06 20.15 -18.45
C GLY A 95 -2.74 19.88 -17.74
N ILE A 96 -2.21 20.84 -16.95
CA ILE A 96 -0.88 20.74 -16.28
C ILE A 96 -0.76 19.45 -15.45
N GLY A 97 -1.77 19.13 -14.65
CA GLY A 97 -1.76 17.91 -13.84
C GLY A 97 -1.65 16.63 -14.68
N ARG A 98 -2.33 16.58 -15.83
CA ARG A 98 -2.26 15.43 -16.74
C ARG A 98 -0.86 15.31 -17.37
N THR A 99 -0.29 16.42 -17.86
CA THR A 99 1.05 16.44 -18.45
C THR A 99 2.10 16.04 -17.42
N LEU A 100 2.02 16.61 -16.19
CA LEU A 100 2.90 16.27 -15.08
C LEU A 100 2.84 14.77 -14.74
N MET A 101 1.64 14.20 -14.64
CA MET A 101 1.46 12.77 -14.33
C MET A 101 1.86 11.86 -15.48
N THR A 102 1.76 12.30 -16.75
CA THR A 102 2.25 11.55 -17.91
C THR A 102 3.77 11.47 -17.86
N GLU A 103 4.45 12.59 -17.61
CA GLU A 103 5.91 12.63 -17.49
C GLU A 103 6.40 11.80 -16.30
N LEU A 104 5.68 11.88 -15.18
CA LEU A 104 5.98 11.05 -14.02
C LEU A 104 5.88 9.56 -14.32
N LEU A 105 4.87 9.13 -15.10
CA LEU A 105 4.71 7.74 -15.52
C LEU A 105 5.87 7.28 -16.40
N ASN A 106 6.41 8.15 -17.27
CA ASN A 106 7.61 7.87 -18.07
C ASN A 106 8.83 7.65 -17.18
N ILE A 107 9.06 8.55 -16.22
CA ILE A 107 10.17 8.44 -15.25
C ILE A 107 10.05 7.15 -14.44
N ILE A 108 8.86 6.79 -13.98
CA ILE A 108 8.61 5.55 -13.25
C ILE A 108 9.04 4.33 -14.09
N ALA A 109 8.65 4.31 -15.35
CA ALA A 109 9.00 3.22 -16.26
C ALA A 109 10.50 3.16 -16.60
N GLU A 110 11.12 4.29 -16.91
CA GLU A 110 12.55 4.39 -17.21
C GLU A 110 13.43 3.92 -16.04
N ARG A 111 12.95 4.15 -14.79
CA ARG A 111 13.62 3.68 -13.58
C ARG A 111 13.33 2.21 -13.24
N GLY A 112 12.56 1.51 -14.08
CA GLY A 112 12.26 0.09 -13.95
C GLY A 112 11.38 -0.25 -12.74
N TYR A 113 10.41 0.62 -12.40
CA TYR A 113 9.37 0.28 -11.43
C TYR A 113 8.25 -0.49 -12.14
N PRO A 114 7.97 -1.75 -11.78
CA PRO A 114 6.87 -2.50 -12.39
C PRO A 114 5.50 -2.02 -11.91
N LEU A 115 5.43 -1.40 -10.73
CA LEU A 115 4.21 -0.92 -10.10
C LEU A 115 4.34 0.54 -9.67
N SER A 116 3.19 1.23 -9.62
CA SER A 116 3.04 2.53 -8.95
C SER A 116 1.76 2.56 -8.15
N ALA A 117 1.77 3.21 -6.99
CA ALA A 117 0.59 3.39 -6.15
C ALA A 117 0.45 4.83 -5.66
N LEU A 118 -0.77 5.21 -5.29
CA LEU A 118 -1.09 6.51 -4.71
C LEU A 118 -2.39 6.47 -3.90
N TYR A 119 -2.53 7.41 -2.98
CA TYR A 119 -3.80 7.75 -2.35
C TYR A 119 -4.46 8.90 -3.12
N PRO A 120 -5.61 8.67 -3.77
CA PRO A 120 -6.19 9.69 -4.65
C PRO A 120 -6.99 10.73 -3.86
N ALA A 121 -6.65 12.02 -4.04
CA ALA A 121 -7.55 13.12 -3.67
C ALA A 121 -8.73 13.22 -4.67
N THR A 122 -8.50 12.77 -5.91
CA THR A 122 -9.51 12.67 -6.99
C THR A 122 -9.12 11.53 -7.92
N THR A 123 -10.08 10.79 -8.47
CA THR A 123 -9.79 9.62 -9.31
C THR A 123 -9.68 9.88 -10.82
N PRO A 124 -10.37 10.88 -11.44
CA PRO A 124 -10.44 10.97 -12.90
C PRO A 124 -9.07 11.12 -13.60
N ILE A 125 -8.20 11.95 -13.06
CA ILE A 125 -6.87 12.17 -13.64
C ILE A 125 -6.04 10.88 -13.63
N TYR A 126 -6.03 10.15 -12.53
CA TYR A 126 -5.26 8.91 -12.39
C TYR A 126 -5.83 7.79 -13.24
N ARG A 127 -7.18 7.65 -13.27
CA ARG A 127 -7.86 6.69 -14.14
C ARG A 127 -7.57 6.93 -15.61
N SER A 128 -7.44 8.19 -16.03
CA SER A 128 -7.11 8.53 -17.43
C SER A 128 -5.71 8.07 -17.85
N LEU A 129 -4.84 7.75 -16.91
CA LEU A 129 -3.50 7.25 -17.13
C LEU A 129 -3.31 5.79 -16.65
N GLY A 130 -4.41 5.14 -16.28
CA GLY A 130 -4.47 3.70 -16.01
C GLY A 130 -4.27 3.26 -14.57
N TRP A 131 -4.23 4.17 -13.60
CA TRP A 131 -4.40 3.79 -12.19
C TRP A 131 -5.84 3.36 -11.92
N GLU A 132 -6.03 2.36 -11.07
CA GLU A 132 -7.36 1.94 -10.62
C GLU A 132 -7.33 1.58 -9.13
N LEU A 133 -8.49 1.62 -8.48
CA LEU A 133 -8.65 1.21 -7.08
C LEU A 133 -8.18 -0.23 -6.90
N ALA A 134 -7.34 -0.45 -5.90
CA ALA A 134 -6.69 -1.74 -5.67
C ALA A 134 -6.98 -2.31 -4.28
N GLY A 135 -6.95 -1.49 -3.26
CA GLY A 135 -7.19 -1.93 -1.90
C GLY A 135 -7.59 -0.77 -1.01
N ALA A 136 -7.67 -1.02 0.28
CA ALA A 136 -8.10 -0.02 1.24
C ALA A 136 -7.27 -0.03 2.52
N LYS A 137 -7.22 1.13 3.16
CA LYS A 137 -6.81 1.33 4.54
C LYS A 137 -8.06 1.35 5.40
N HIS A 138 -8.09 0.55 6.44
CA HIS A 138 -9.24 0.44 7.33
C HIS A 138 -8.85 0.92 8.73
N LYS A 139 -9.70 1.74 9.35
CA LYS A 139 -9.61 2.11 10.77
C LYS A 139 -10.61 1.30 11.56
N PHE A 140 -10.15 0.58 12.58
CA PHE A 140 -11.03 -0.01 13.57
C PHE A 140 -11.22 0.92 14.76
N TRP A 141 -12.32 0.70 15.48
CA TRP A 141 -12.60 1.24 16.79
C TRP A 141 -13.20 0.14 17.67
N ILE A 142 -12.82 0.12 18.95
CA ILE A 142 -13.35 -0.79 19.96
C ILE A 142 -13.33 -0.12 21.33
N PRO A 143 -14.36 -0.31 22.20
CA PRO A 143 -14.27 0.08 23.60
C PRO A 143 -13.11 -0.63 24.30
N ALA A 144 -12.29 0.10 25.06
CA ALA A 144 -11.10 -0.47 25.70
C ALA A 144 -11.42 -1.66 26.63
N ARG A 145 -12.59 -1.63 27.32
CA ARG A 145 -13.06 -2.73 28.18
C ARG A 145 -13.18 -4.07 27.40
N SER A 146 -13.54 -4.02 26.13
CA SER A 146 -13.75 -5.21 25.29
C SER A 146 -12.44 -5.89 24.91
N LEU A 147 -11.30 -5.19 25.00
CA LEU A 147 -9.97 -5.76 24.79
C LEU A 147 -9.62 -6.84 25.83
N ARG A 148 -10.19 -6.79 27.03
CA ARG A 148 -9.99 -7.84 28.05
C ARG A 148 -10.44 -9.21 27.56
N GLY A 149 -11.46 -9.26 26.71
CA GLY A 149 -11.95 -10.48 26.08
C GLY A 149 -10.98 -11.09 25.07
N LEU A 150 -10.11 -10.28 24.44
CA LEU A 150 -9.10 -10.76 23.49
C LEU A 150 -8.00 -11.57 24.18
N VAL A 151 -7.72 -11.25 25.42
CA VAL A 151 -6.57 -11.75 26.18
C VAL A 151 -6.90 -13.03 26.93
N GLU A 152 -8.13 -13.17 27.40
CA GLU A 152 -8.57 -14.36 28.11
C GLU A 152 -8.84 -15.51 27.11
N PRO A 153 -8.07 -16.59 27.17
CA PRO A 153 -8.34 -17.75 26.31
C PRO A 153 -9.70 -18.33 26.68
N ASP A 154 -10.46 -18.73 25.67
CA ASP A 154 -11.73 -19.41 25.87
C ASP A 154 -11.48 -20.69 26.70
N ARG A 155 -12.05 -20.72 27.92
CA ARG A 155 -11.93 -21.88 28.83
C ARG A 155 -12.50 -23.16 28.21
N ALA A 156 -13.44 -23.04 27.28
CA ALA A 156 -14.06 -24.17 26.60
C ALA A 156 -13.15 -24.78 25.50
N ALA A 157 -12.25 -23.99 24.91
CA ALA A 157 -11.30 -24.47 23.90
C ALA A 157 -10.03 -25.10 24.50
N ARG A 158 -9.86 -25.06 25.81
CA ARG A 158 -8.73 -25.69 26.50
C ARG A 158 -9.01 -27.18 26.72
N GLY A 159 -8.47 -28.02 25.83
CA GLY A 159 -8.16 -29.40 26.20
C GLY A 159 -7.19 -29.38 27.39
N ALA A 160 -7.50 -30.14 28.44
CA ALA A 160 -6.66 -30.26 29.63
C ALA A 160 -5.25 -30.68 29.21
N GLY A 161 -4.26 -29.78 29.24
CA GLY A 161 -2.86 -30.11 28.97
C GLY A 161 -1.99 -29.06 28.26
N ALA A 162 -2.56 -28.00 27.69
CA ALA A 162 -1.74 -26.93 27.09
C ALA A 162 -1.22 -25.97 28.20
N GLY A 163 0.01 -26.16 28.63
CA GLY A 163 0.72 -25.23 29.50
C GLY A 163 0.79 -23.86 28.84
N HIS A 164 0.44 -22.82 29.59
CA HIS A 164 0.65 -21.43 29.17
C HIS A 164 2.17 -21.21 29.11
N GLN A 165 2.75 -21.11 27.92
CA GLN A 165 4.07 -20.53 27.80
C GLN A 165 3.89 -19.00 27.86
N ASP A 166 4.36 -18.40 28.95
CA ASP A 166 4.44 -16.94 29.05
C ASP A 166 5.44 -16.44 28.01
N VAL A 167 4.93 -15.81 26.96
CA VAL A 167 5.79 -15.17 25.96
C VAL A 167 6.40 -13.91 26.58
N PRO A 168 7.74 -13.81 26.70
CA PRO A 168 8.35 -12.63 27.29
C PRO A 168 8.12 -11.41 26.39
N VAL A 169 7.62 -10.33 26.98
CA VAL A 169 7.40 -9.05 26.31
C VAL A 169 8.35 -8.01 26.88
N ARG A 170 9.03 -7.27 26.01
CA ARG A 170 9.94 -6.19 26.40
C ARG A 170 9.72 -4.93 25.56
N ARG A 171 10.10 -3.79 26.12
CA ARG A 171 10.16 -2.53 25.37
C ARG A 171 11.11 -2.67 24.18
N ALA A 172 10.73 -2.06 23.06
CA ALA A 172 11.54 -1.90 21.86
C ALA A 172 11.82 -0.41 21.61
N GLY A 173 12.93 -0.12 20.92
CA GLY A 173 13.34 1.22 20.54
C GLY A 173 14.20 1.21 19.27
N PRO A 174 14.86 2.34 18.93
CA PRO A 174 15.67 2.46 17.70
C PRO A 174 16.76 1.40 17.56
N ALA A 175 17.35 0.93 18.66
CA ALA A 175 18.35 -0.13 18.63
C ALA A 175 17.80 -1.51 18.20
N ASP A 176 16.48 -1.70 18.25
CA ASP A 176 15.81 -2.93 17.88
C ASP A 176 15.31 -2.94 16.42
N VAL A 177 15.64 -1.93 15.62
CA VAL A 177 15.09 -1.75 14.28
C VAL A 177 15.20 -2.99 13.40
N ALA A 178 16.34 -3.65 13.40
CA ALA A 178 16.55 -4.87 12.60
C ALA A 178 15.63 -6.02 13.04
N ALA A 179 15.42 -6.20 14.35
CA ALA A 179 14.51 -7.22 14.88
C ALA A 179 13.05 -6.89 14.53
N VAL A 180 12.64 -5.62 14.65
CA VAL A 180 11.29 -5.15 14.30
C VAL A 180 11.02 -5.36 12.82
N LEU A 181 11.93 -4.94 11.93
CA LEU A 181 11.76 -5.11 10.48
C LEU A 181 11.71 -6.59 10.07
N ARG A 182 12.50 -7.43 10.72
CA ARG A 182 12.45 -8.88 10.52
C ARG A 182 11.08 -9.43 10.89
N VAL A 183 10.56 -9.12 12.09
CA VAL A 183 9.24 -9.59 12.56
C VAL A 183 8.13 -9.15 11.61
N ILE A 184 8.09 -7.86 11.24
CA ILE A 184 7.09 -7.31 10.32
C ILE A 184 7.18 -8.02 8.96
N GLY A 185 8.38 -8.12 8.40
CA GLY A 185 8.60 -8.73 7.08
C GLY A 185 8.25 -10.22 7.05
N GLU A 186 8.60 -10.98 8.09
CA GLU A 186 8.25 -12.39 8.21
C GLU A 186 6.75 -12.60 8.41
N SER A 187 6.07 -11.70 9.15
CA SER A 187 4.61 -11.74 9.31
C SER A 187 3.91 -11.54 7.97
N HIS A 188 4.30 -10.54 7.17
CA HIS A 188 3.71 -10.31 5.85
C HIS A 188 3.97 -11.46 4.88
N ARG A 189 5.16 -12.10 4.94
CA ARG A 189 5.45 -13.29 4.10
C ARG A 189 4.63 -14.50 4.53
N ALA A 190 4.53 -14.75 5.84
CA ALA A 190 3.76 -15.88 6.37
C ALA A 190 2.26 -15.76 6.08
N ALA A 191 1.70 -14.56 6.26
CA ALA A 191 0.31 -14.25 5.94
C ALA A 191 0.04 -14.15 4.43
N ARG A 192 1.09 -14.11 3.59
CA ARG A 192 0.98 -13.83 2.15
C ARG A 192 0.21 -12.56 1.86
N ASP A 193 0.53 -11.51 2.61
CA ASP A 193 -0.14 -10.24 2.48
C ASP A 193 0.03 -9.62 1.10
N ALA A 194 -0.96 -8.82 0.71
CA ALA A 194 -0.95 -7.98 -0.48
C ALA A 194 -1.23 -6.53 -0.07
N GLY A 195 -0.36 -5.60 -0.47
CA GLY A 195 -0.55 -4.17 -0.27
C GLY A 195 0.34 -3.50 0.78
N PRO A 196 0.71 -4.11 1.94
CA PRO A 196 1.62 -3.47 2.88
C PRO A 196 2.98 -3.10 2.27
N LEU A 197 3.58 -2.01 2.76
CA LEU A 197 4.91 -1.57 2.31
C LEU A 197 6.02 -2.24 3.12
N THR A 198 7.20 -2.39 2.51
CA THR A 198 8.42 -2.66 3.26
C THR A 198 8.96 -1.35 3.83
N TRP A 199 9.70 -1.45 4.92
CA TRP A 199 10.33 -0.30 5.54
C TRP A 199 11.84 -0.42 5.46
N ASP A 200 12.54 0.70 5.25
CA ASP A 200 13.98 0.80 5.36
C ASP A 200 14.39 1.11 6.80
N GLU A 201 15.61 0.70 7.18
CA GLU A 201 16.11 0.81 8.56
C GLU A 201 16.12 2.27 9.06
N GLY A 202 16.55 3.23 8.25
CA GLY A 202 16.65 4.64 8.65
C GLY A 202 15.29 5.22 9.08
N PRO A 203 14.27 5.24 8.19
CA PRO A 203 12.93 5.67 8.54
C PRO A 203 12.30 4.87 9.69
N ALA A 204 12.52 3.56 9.75
CA ALA A 204 12.00 2.71 10.81
C ALA A 204 12.62 3.04 12.18
N ALA A 205 13.94 3.27 12.24
CA ALA A 205 14.62 3.69 13.46
C ALA A 205 14.15 5.05 13.95
N GLN A 206 13.94 6.00 13.02
CA GLN A 206 13.38 7.31 13.35
C GLN A 206 11.95 7.19 13.90
N TRP A 207 11.12 6.35 13.29
CA TRP A 207 9.76 6.10 13.76
C TRP A 207 9.75 5.45 15.15
N LEU A 208 10.59 4.43 15.40
CA LEU A 208 10.76 3.79 16.71
C LEU A 208 11.31 4.74 17.78
N GLY A 209 12.03 5.79 17.36
CA GLY A 209 12.58 6.82 18.26
C GLY A 209 11.59 7.93 18.66
N ARG A 210 10.36 7.91 18.16
CA ARG A 210 9.34 8.90 18.51
C ARG A 210 9.03 8.84 20.01
N LYS A 211 8.95 10.00 20.65
CA LYS A 211 8.69 10.12 22.10
C LYS A 211 7.27 9.71 22.48
N ASP A 212 6.32 9.85 21.57
CA ASP A 212 4.92 9.51 21.75
C ASP A 212 4.58 8.05 21.38
N LEU A 213 5.55 7.26 20.92
CA LEU A 213 5.37 5.88 20.48
C LEU A 213 5.83 4.89 21.56
N TYR A 214 4.98 3.93 21.86
CA TYR A 214 5.26 2.84 22.78
C TYR A 214 5.34 1.54 21.99
N SER A 215 6.56 1.00 21.84
CA SER A 215 6.85 -0.18 21.04
C SER A 215 7.29 -1.35 21.90
N TYR A 216 6.88 -2.57 21.52
CA TYR A 216 7.16 -3.81 22.25
C TYR A 216 7.51 -4.93 21.28
N LEU A 217 8.48 -5.74 21.67
CA LEU A 217 8.76 -7.05 21.06
C LEU A 217 8.27 -8.14 22.01
N ALA A 218 7.70 -9.20 21.46
CA ALA A 218 7.21 -10.36 22.17
C ALA A 218 7.80 -11.63 21.55
N GLY A 219 8.58 -12.39 22.33
CA GLY A 219 9.36 -13.51 21.79
C GLY A 219 10.23 -13.09 20.59
N ASP A 220 10.34 -13.98 19.62
CA ASP A 220 11.10 -13.75 18.38
C ASP A 220 10.19 -13.43 17.17
N ASP A 221 8.88 -13.48 17.36
CA ASP A 221 7.91 -13.46 16.28
C ASP A 221 6.81 -12.40 16.43
N GLY A 222 6.90 -11.54 17.46
CA GLY A 222 5.89 -10.52 17.75
C GLY A 222 6.42 -9.11 17.91
N PHE A 223 5.65 -8.15 17.38
CA PHE A 223 5.87 -6.71 17.52
C PHE A 223 4.53 -5.97 17.64
N ALA A 224 4.44 -5.03 18.57
CA ALA A 224 3.33 -4.08 18.63
C ALA A 224 3.83 -2.68 18.91
N ALA A 225 3.09 -1.70 18.38
CA ALA A 225 3.31 -0.29 18.66
C ALA A 225 1.98 0.44 18.79
N TYR A 226 1.88 1.32 19.78
CA TYR A 226 0.73 2.19 20.01
C TYR A 226 1.19 3.55 20.54
N ARG A 227 0.30 4.52 20.52
CA ARG A 227 0.48 5.86 21.10
C ARG A 227 -0.80 6.34 21.73
N TRP A 228 -0.72 7.39 22.54
CA TRP A 228 -1.88 8.15 23.00
C TRP A 228 -2.34 9.12 21.91
N ALA A 229 -3.65 9.22 21.74
CA ALA A 229 -4.32 10.15 20.83
C ALA A 229 -5.38 10.94 21.63
N GLY A 230 -4.91 11.96 22.39
CA GLY A 230 -5.70 12.54 23.47
C GLY A 230 -5.76 11.57 24.64
N ASP A 231 -6.98 11.29 25.11
CA ASP A 231 -7.24 10.33 26.19
C ASP A 231 -7.45 8.89 25.67
N ASP A 232 -7.44 8.69 24.34
CA ASP A 232 -7.64 7.40 23.70
C ASP A 232 -6.32 6.76 23.27
N LEU A 233 -6.34 5.43 23.06
CA LEU A 233 -5.21 4.70 22.46
C LEU A 233 -5.36 4.57 20.96
N TRP A 234 -4.25 4.79 20.30
CA TRP A 234 -4.09 4.55 18.88
C TRP A 234 -3.08 3.43 18.64
N VAL A 235 -3.57 2.30 18.15
CA VAL A 235 -2.73 1.15 17.77
C VAL A 235 -2.18 1.38 16.37
N GLU A 236 -0.87 1.53 16.28
CA GLU A 236 -0.16 1.74 15.02
C GLU A 236 0.02 0.42 14.27
N ARG A 237 0.48 -0.63 14.98
CA ARG A 237 0.75 -1.94 14.40
C ARG A 237 0.68 -3.04 15.46
N VAL A 238 0.22 -4.23 15.04
CA VAL A 238 0.38 -5.48 15.78
C VAL A 238 0.74 -6.56 14.76
N HIS A 239 1.87 -7.21 14.95
CA HIS A 239 2.33 -8.32 14.13
C HIS A 239 2.71 -9.49 15.03
N ALA A 240 2.23 -10.68 14.73
CA ALA A 240 2.59 -11.90 15.42
C ALA A 240 2.43 -13.11 14.48
N ARG A 241 3.22 -14.16 14.70
CA ARG A 241 3.12 -15.39 13.92
C ARG A 241 2.64 -16.59 14.74
N SER A 242 2.40 -16.37 16.05
CA SER A 242 1.76 -17.37 16.92
C SER A 242 0.59 -16.75 17.71
N PRO A 243 -0.42 -17.55 18.05
CA PRO A 243 -1.55 -17.07 18.86
C PRO A 243 -1.14 -16.60 20.26
N GLU A 244 -0.12 -17.22 20.84
CA GLU A 244 0.42 -16.90 22.17
C GLU A 244 1.05 -15.51 22.14
N THR A 245 1.90 -15.25 21.16
CA THR A 245 2.55 -13.94 20.95
C THR A 245 1.53 -12.85 20.65
N LEU A 246 0.54 -13.15 19.81
CA LEU A 246 -0.53 -12.18 19.51
C LEU A 246 -1.30 -11.79 20.76
N ARG A 247 -1.68 -12.75 21.62
CA ARG A 247 -2.36 -12.47 22.89
C ARG A 247 -1.48 -11.71 23.87
N ALA A 248 -0.18 -12.04 23.95
CA ALA A 248 0.76 -11.32 24.81
C ALA A 248 0.86 -9.83 24.41
N LEU A 249 0.92 -9.53 23.12
CA LEU A 249 0.94 -8.15 22.63
C LEU A 249 -0.38 -7.41 22.90
N TRP A 250 -1.52 -8.05 22.65
CA TRP A 250 -2.81 -7.46 22.97
C TRP A 250 -3.03 -7.29 24.48
N SER A 251 -2.41 -8.13 25.33
CA SER A 251 -2.44 -7.95 26.80
C SER A 251 -1.79 -6.65 27.22
N VAL A 252 -0.68 -6.25 26.58
CA VAL A 252 -0.03 -4.96 26.84
C VAL A 252 -0.98 -3.81 26.51
N ILE A 253 -1.65 -3.85 25.36
CA ILE A 253 -2.59 -2.81 24.93
C ILE A 253 -3.83 -2.81 25.86
N ALA A 254 -4.37 -3.99 26.18
CA ALA A 254 -5.54 -4.17 27.03
C ALA A 254 -5.31 -3.75 28.49
N SER A 255 -4.05 -3.72 28.96
CA SER A 255 -3.71 -3.23 30.31
C SER A 255 -4.13 -1.79 30.55
N HIS A 256 -4.30 -1.01 29.49
CA HIS A 256 -4.78 0.38 29.56
C HIS A 256 -6.30 0.52 29.66
N SER A 257 -7.07 -0.56 29.67
CA SER A 257 -8.55 -0.53 29.71
C SER A 257 -9.17 0.09 30.97
N SER A 258 -8.36 0.46 31.97
CA SER A 258 -8.78 1.22 33.13
C SER A 258 -8.47 2.72 33.06
N THR A 259 -7.73 3.14 32.02
CA THR A 259 -7.23 4.51 31.85
C THR A 259 -7.65 5.15 30.54
N THR A 260 -8.30 4.40 29.65
CA THR A 260 -8.87 4.89 28.39
C THR A 260 -10.22 4.22 28.14
N ASP A 261 -11.12 4.94 27.50
CA ASP A 261 -12.44 4.42 27.12
C ASP A 261 -12.40 3.77 25.73
N ASP A 262 -11.59 4.30 24.82
CA ASP A 262 -11.60 3.91 23.42
C ASP A 262 -10.21 3.52 22.89
N VAL A 263 -10.20 2.52 22.00
CA VAL A 263 -9.01 2.10 21.25
C VAL A 263 -9.34 2.11 19.77
N SER A 264 -8.48 2.78 18.99
CA SER A 264 -8.57 2.81 17.54
C SER A 264 -7.22 2.41 16.93
N GLY A 265 -7.22 2.06 15.66
CA GLY A 265 -5.98 1.76 14.96
C GLY A 265 -6.22 1.38 13.50
N TRP A 266 -5.12 1.14 12.79
CA TRP A 266 -5.19 0.59 11.45
C TRP A 266 -5.28 -0.93 11.49
N THR A 267 -6.02 -1.51 10.54
CA THR A 267 -6.26 -2.95 10.48
C THR A 267 -6.38 -3.42 9.02
N SER A 268 -6.29 -4.73 8.84
CA SER A 268 -6.56 -5.39 7.57
C SER A 268 -7.96 -6.04 7.57
N PRO A 269 -8.51 -6.37 6.39
CA PRO A 269 -9.77 -7.12 6.30
C PRO A 269 -9.72 -8.50 6.97
N HIS A 270 -8.52 -9.10 7.02
CA HIS A 270 -8.27 -10.43 7.60
C HIS A 270 -7.36 -10.37 8.83
N ASP A 271 -7.34 -9.24 9.54
CA ASP A 271 -6.60 -9.12 10.78
C ASP A 271 -7.15 -10.12 11.83
N PRO A 272 -6.30 -10.93 12.46
CA PRO A 272 -6.74 -11.88 13.47
C PRO A 272 -7.54 -11.26 14.62
N PHE A 273 -7.35 -9.97 14.88
CA PHE A 273 -8.11 -9.17 15.83
C PHE A 273 -9.63 -9.41 15.71
N TRP A 274 -10.18 -9.47 14.47
CA TRP A 274 -11.61 -9.64 14.23
C TRP A 274 -12.17 -10.96 14.75
N TRP A 275 -11.34 -11.99 14.83
CA TRP A 275 -11.73 -13.32 15.33
C TRP A 275 -11.38 -13.54 16.81
N LEU A 276 -10.65 -12.60 17.41
CA LEU A 276 -10.35 -12.64 18.85
C LEU A 276 -11.40 -11.89 19.67
N THR A 277 -12.14 -10.95 19.10
CA THR A 277 -13.20 -10.21 19.78
C THR A 277 -14.35 -11.14 20.15
N ARG A 278 -14.80 -11.09 21.42
CA ARG A 278 -15.92 -11.93 21.89
C ARG A 278 -17.28 -11.30 21.62
N GLU A 279 -17.34 -9.97 21.63
CA GLU A 279 -18.56 -9.20 21.42
C GLU A 279 -18.48 -8.44 20.09
N ARG A 280 -19.62 -8.03 19.56
CA ARG A 280 -19.72 -7.22 18.34
C ARG A 280 -19.42 -5.74 18.57
N ASP A 281 -18.48 -5.46 19.46
CA ASP A 281 -18.14 -4.09 19.87
C ASP A 281 -17.14 -3.43 18.89
N ALA A 282 -16.35 -4.22 18.17
CA ALA A 282 -15.40 -3.69 17.20
C ALA A 282 -16.09 -3.31 15.89
N THR A 283 -15.76 -2.13 15.38
CA THR A 283 -16.30 -1.61 14.11
C THR A 283 -15.23 -1.02 13.22
N VAL A 284 -15.47 -1.04 11.89
CA VAL A 284 -14.68 -0.27 10.94
C VAL A 284 -15.29 1.13 10.83
N THR A 285 -14.56 2.15 11.28
CA THR A 285 -15.03 3.53 11.32
C THR A 285 -14.60 4.38 10.14
N TYR A 286 -13.57 3.94 9.42
CA TYR A 286 -13.03 4.66 8.27
C TYR A 286 -12.41 3.71 7.26
N ARG A 287 -12.60 4.01 5.99
CA ARG A 287 -12.00 3.29 4.87
C ARG A 287 -11.50 4.29 3.83
N SER A 288 -10.22 4.23 3.49
CA SER A 288 -9.62 5.00 2.40
C SER A 288 -9.08 4.06 1.33
N MET A 289 -9.49 4.31 0.09
CA MET A 289 -9.04 3.51 -1.06
C MET A 289 -7.75 4.08 -1.60
N TRP A 290 -6.82 3.21 -1.98
CA TRP A 290 -5.64 3.55 -2.74
C TRP A 290 -5.70 2.96 -4.16
N MET A 291 -4.92 3.54 -5.07
CA MET A 291 -4.89 3.15 -6.47
C MET A 291 -3.55 2.53 -6.84
N LEU A 292 -3.60 1.56 -7.75
CA LEU A 292 -2.45 0.86 -8.34
C LEU A 292 -2.38 1.12 -9.84
N ARG A 293 -1.16 1.18 -10.37
CA ARG A 293 -0.84 1.15 -11.79
C ARG A 293 0.18 0.04 -12.04
N VAL A 294 -0.13 -0.87 -12.94
CA VAL A 294 0.85 -1.82 -13.48
C VAL A 294 1.60 -1.11 -14.62
N VAL A 295 2.85 -0.73 -14.38
CA VAL A 295 3.69 0.06 -15.29
C VAL A 295 4.41 -0.81 -16.30
N ASP A 296 4.89 -1.97 -15.85
CA ASP A 296 5.45 -3.04 -16.67
C ASP A 296 4.75 -4.34 -16.29
N ALA A 297 3.89 -4.82 -17.18
CA ALA A 297 3.03 -5.97 -16.89
C ALA A 297 3.83 -7.26 -16.72
N ALA A 298 4.84 -7.50 -17.56
CA ALA A 298 5.65 -8.71 -17.48
C ALA A 298 6.51 -8.74 -16.23
N ALA A 299 7.17 -7.63 -15.91
CA ALA A 299 7.98 -7.51 -14.70
C ALA A 299 7.13 -7.57 -13.43
N ALA A 300 5.94 -6.96 -13.42
CA ALA A 300 5.01 -7.02 -12.29
C ALA A 300 4.53 -8.44 -12.00
N ILE A 301 4.16 -9.20 -13.04
CA ILE A 301 3.75 -10.61 -12.92
C ILE A 301 4.91 -11.48 -12.44
N ALA A 302 6.11 -11.27 -12.95
CA ALA A 302 7.29 -12.06 -12.55
C ALA A 302 7.71 -11.80 -11.10
N ALA A 303 7.46 -10.59 -10.59
CA ALA A 303 7.89 -10.18 -9.25
C ALA A 303 6.90 -10.52 -8.14
N ARG A 304 5.59 -10.65 -8.45
CA ARG A 304 4.58 -10.98 -7.42
C ARG A 304 4.59 -12.46 -7.04
N GLY A 305 4.10 -12.77 -5.85
CA GLY A 305 3.73 -14.13 -5.48
C GLY A 305 2.35 -14.53 -6.03
N PHE A 306 2.14 -15.84 -6.12
CA PHE A 306 0.86 -16.45 -6.48
C PHE A 306 0.51 -17.56 -5.49
N PRO A 307 -0.76 -17.99 -5.39
CA PRO A 307 -1.11 -19.15 -4.57
C PRO A 307 -0.38 -20.41 -5.07
N PRO A 308 0.43 -21.11 -4.23
CA PRO A 308 1.27 -22.21 -4.69
C PRO A 308 0.50 -23.41 -5.26
N ALA A 309 -0.75 -23.61 -4.80
CA ALA A 309 -1.60 -24.72 -5.25
C ALA A 309 -2.33 -24.42 -6.58
N VAL A 310 -2.16 -23.18 -7.13
CA VAL A 310 -2.85 -22.78 -8.36
C VAL A 310 -1.90 -22.93 -9.54
N SER A 311 -2.36 -23.66 -10.55
CA SER A 311 -1.79 -23.67 -11.90
C SER A 311 -2.81 -23.05 -12.84
N ALA A 312 -2.40 -22.00 -13.56
CA ALA A 312 -3.26 -21.27 -14.49
C ALA A 312 -2.51 -20.94 -15.79
N SER A 313 -3.22 -20.98 -16.87
CA SER A 313 -2.72 -20.57 -18.18
C SER A 313 -3.85 -19.86 -18.93
N ALA A 314 -3.62 -18.58 -19.30
CA ALA A 314 -4.66 -17.79 -19.96
C ALA A 314 -4.03 -16.82 -20.99
N PRO A 315 -4.62 -16.73 -22.18
CA PRO A 315 -4.27 -15.68 -23.13
C PRO A 315 -4.90 -14.36 -22.70
N LEU A 316 -4.11 -13.29 -22.76
CA LEU A 316 -4.52 -11.93 -22.45
C LEU A 316 -4.25 -11.01 -23.65
N GLU A 317 -5.13 -10.04 -23.87
CA GLU A 317 -4.88 -8.90 -24.73
C GLU A 317 -4.85 -7.65 -23.85
N ILE A 318 -3.75 -6.92 -23.88
CA ILE A 318 -3.59 -5.67 -23.12
C ILE A 318 -3.58 -4.50 -24.09
N GLN A 319 -4.38 -3.48 -23.81
CA GLN A 319 -4.50 -2.25 -24.61
C GLN A 319 -4.15 -1.04 -23.74
N ASP A 320 -2.90 -0.62 -23.73
CA ASP A 320 -2.35 0.44 -22.86
C ASP A 320 -1.72 1.57 -23.66
N GLN A 321 -2.51 2.60 -23.99
CA GLN A 321 -2.05 3.74 -24.76
C GLN A 321 -0.99 4.58 -24.05
N ALA A 322 -1.07 4.69 -22.71
CA ALA A 322 -0.09 5.44 -21.91
C ALA A 322 1.25 4.70 -21.77
N ARG A 323 1.25 3.37 -21.92
CA ARG A 323 2.42 2.50 -21.86
C ARG A 323 2.35 1.46 -23.00
N PRO A 324 2.68 1.85 -24.24
CA PRO A 324 2.58 0.95 -25.41
C PRO A 324 3.38 -0.37 -25.26
N ALA A 325 4.44 -0.38 -24.45
CA ALA A 325 5.21 -1.59 -24.15
C ALA A 325 4.39 -2.70 -23.45
N ASN A 326 3.29 -2.35 -22.78
CA ASN A 326 2.36 -3.31 -22.20
C ASN A 326 1.36 -3.84 -23.24
N SER A 327 1.13 -3.11 -24.33
CA SER A 327 0.11 -3.47 -25.31
C SER A 327 0.50 -4.69 -26.14
N GLY A 328 -0.46 -5.54 -26.43
CA GLY A 328 -0.27 -6.71 -27.28
C GLY A 328 -0.97 -7.96 -26.76
N HIS A 329 -0.66 -9.07 -27.40
CA HIS A 329 -1.16 -10.40 -27.06
C HIS A 329 -0.14 -11.13 -26.21
N TRP A 330 -0.58 -11.60 -25.06
CA TRP A 330 0.25 -12.18 -24.03
C TRP A 330 -0.25 -13.57 -23.63
N GLN A 331 0.65 -14.43 -23.21
CA GLN A 331 0.33 -15.67 -22.52
C GLN A 331 0.75 -15.54 -21.05
N LEU A 332 -0.23 -15.57 -20.16
CA LEU A 332 0.00 -15.74 -18.73
C LEU A 332 0.18 -17.22 -18.42
N ALA A 333 1.20 -17.54 -17.62
CA ALA A 333 1.35 -18.84 -16.99
C ALA A 333 1.65 -18.67 -15.49
N VAL A 334 0.95 -19.43 -14.65
CA VAL A 334 1.15 -19.44 -13.18
C VAL A 334 1.33 -20.89 -12.76
N ALA A 335 2.39 -21.18 -12.03
CA ALA A 335 2.67 -22.47 -11.41
C ALA A 335 3.62 -22.30 -10.21
N ASP A 336 3.51 -23.15 -9.20
CA ASP A 336 4.42 -23.21 -8.04
C ASP A 336 4.63 -21.85 -7.34
N GLY A 337 3.56 -21.07 -7.26
CA GLY A 337 3.60 -19.73 -6.62
C GLY A 337 4.29 -18.64 -7.42
N LYS A 338 4.61 -18.87 -8.70
CA LYS A 338 5.27 -17.94 -9.61
C LYS A 338 4.42 -17.70 -10.84
N GLY A 339 4.59 -16.53 -11.47
CA GLY A 339 3.91 -16.19 -12.71
C GLY A 339 4.88 -15.69 -13.79
N THR A 340 4.54 -15.92 -15.03
CA THR A 340 5.21 -15.36 -16.20
C THR A 340 4.17 -14.78 -17.14
N LEU A 341 4.51 -13.68 -17.79
CA LEU A 341 3.72 -13.06 -18.84
C LEU A 341 4.62 -12.90 -20.06
N THR A 342 4.39 -13.70 -21.10
CA THR A 342 5.24 -13.74 -22.30
C THR A 342 4.45 -13.30 -23.54
N PRO A 343 5.08 -12.58 -24.49
CA PRO A 343 4.42 -12.25 -25.74
C PRO A 343 3.95 -13.52 -26.48
N ASN A 344 2.73 -13.51 -26.97
CA ASN A 344 2.14 -14.63 -27.72
C ASN A 344 2.35 -14.47 -29.25
N GLY A 345 3.54 -14.07 -29.69
CA GLY A 345 3.92 -13.95 -31.09
C GLY A 345 3.01 -13.04 -31.96
N GLY A 346 2.21 -12.16 -31.31
CA GLY A 346 1.25 -11.30 -32.02
C GLY A 346 0.00 -12.01 -32.53
N VAL A 347 -0.20 -13.28 -32.17
CA VAL A 347 -1.36 -14.07 -32.65
C VAL A 347 -2.59 -13.76 -31.79
N PRO A 348 -3.66 -13.18 -32.34
CA PRO A 348 -4.92 -12.99 -31.63
C PRO A 348 -5.51 -14.32 -31.19
N SER A 349 -6.00 -14.41 -29.97
CA SER A 349 -6.74 -15.57 -29.47
C SER A 349 -8.20 -15.17 -29.22
N PRO A 350 -9.19 -15.85 -29.80
CA PRO A 350 -10.59 -15.59 -29.48
C PRO A 350 -10.94 -15.87 -28.02
N ALA A 351 -10.09 -16.63 -27.34
CA ALA A 351 -10.21 -16.90 -25.91
C ALA A 351 -9.48 -15.87 -25.02
N ALA A 352 -8.87 -14.84 -25.60
CA ALA A 352 -8.13 -13.84 -24.81
C ALA A 352 -9.07 -12.93 -24.01
N LEU A 353 -8.75 -12.73 -22.73
CA LEU A 353 -9.36 -11.66 -21.93
C LEU A 353 -8.69 -10.34 -22.33
N THR A 354 -9.48 -9.40 -22.84
CA THR A 354 -9.04 -8.05 -23.23
C THR A 354 -9.18 -7.11 -22.06
N LEU A 355 -8.08 -6.43 -21.71
CA LEU A 355 -7.96 -5.52 -20.58
C LEU A 355 -7.32 -4.20 -20.99
N GLY A 356 -7.92 -3.07 -20.61
CA GLY A 356 -7.20 -1.80 -20.55
C GLY A 356 -6.31 -1.72 -19.30
N PRO A 357 -5.48 -0.65 -19.15
CA PRO A 357 -4.55 -0.53 -18.03
C PRO A 357 -5.23 -0.55 -16.65
N ARG A 358 -6.45 0.00 -16.54
CA ARG A 358 -7.27 -0.06 -15.33
C ARG A 358 -7.72 -1.49 -15.01
N GLY A 359 -8.12 -2.24 -16.02
CA GLY A 359 -8.49 -3.65 -15.89
C GLY A 359 -7.31 -4.51 -15.42
N VAL A 360 -6.12 -4.28 -15.99
CA VAL A 360 -4.88 -4.95 -15.57
C VAL A 360 -4.56 -4.65 -14.10
N ALA A 361 -4.65 -3.38 -13.67
CA ALA A 361 -4.39 -2.99 -12.29
C ALA A 361 -5.40 -3.61 -11.31
N ALA A 362 -6.68 -3.61 -11.65
CA ALA A 362 -7.72 -4.20 -10.81
C ALA A 362 -7.64 -5.73 -10.76
N LEU A 363 -7.35 -6.41 -11.88
CA LEU A 363 -7.10 -7.87 -11.90
C LEU A 363 -5.86 -8.21 -11.05
N TYR A 364 -4.77 -7.48 -11.22
CA TYR A 364 -3.55 -7.66 -10.44
C TYR A 364 -3.82 -7.55 -8.93
N ALA A 365 -4.74 -6.66 -8.53
CA ALA A 365 -5.17 -6.47 -7.15
C ALA A 365 -6.20 -7.52 -6.65
N GLY A 366 -6.61 -8.47 -7.48
CA GLY A 366 -7.52 -9.54 -7.08
C GLY A 366 -9.00 -9.23 -7.29
N THR A 367 -9.35 -8.22 -8.09
CA THR A 367 -10.76 -7.98 -8.46
C THR A 367 -11.23 -9.09 -9.40
N PRO A 368 -12.33 -9.79 -9.08
CA PRO A 368 -12.84 -10.89 -9.91
C PRO A 368 -13.18 -10.45 -11.34
N VAL A 369 -12.91 -11.32 -12.33
CA VAL A 369 -13.15 -11.03 -13.76
C VAL A 369 -14.61 -10.68 -14.02
N ALA A 370 -15.56 -11.33 -13.36
CA ALA A 370 -16.98 -10.99 -13.47
C ALA A 370 -17.25 -9.54 -13.07
N THR A 371 -16.63 -9.05 -12.00
CA THR A 371 -16.73 -7.63 -11.56
C THR A 371 -16.09 -6.71 -12.59
N LEU A 372 -14.93 -7.06 -13.16
CA LEU A 372 -14.27 -6.28 -14.20
C LEU A 372 -15.14 -6.13 -15.44
N ARG A 373 -15.84 -7.19 -15.85
CA ARG A 373 -16.77 -7.17 -16.98
C ARG A 373 -17.96 -6.22 -16.72
N LEU A 374 -18.58 -6.32 -15.55
CA LEU A 374 -19.67 -5.44 -15.14
C LEU A 374 -19.24 -3.97 -15.05
N ALA A 375 -18.00 -3.71 -14.69
CA ALA A 375 -17.41 -2.37 -14.64
C ALA A 375 -16.90 -1.86 -16.00
N GLY A 376 -17.00 -2.65 -17.08
CA GLY A 376 -16.49 -2.29 -18.41
C GLY A 376 -14.97 -2.24 -18.49
N LEU A 377 -14.26 -2.95 -17.60
CA LEU A 377 -12.79 -3.02 -17.51
C LEU A 377 -12.20 -4.26 -18.16
N ALA A 378 -13.04 -5.23 -18.55
CA ALA A 378 -12.66 -6.46 -19.23
C ALA A 378 -13.71 -6.87 -20.27
N SER A 379 -13.27 -7.52 -21.35
CA SER A 379 -14.13 -8.14 -22.37
C SER A 379 -13.44 -9.38 -22.97
N GLY A 380 -14.16 -10.17 -23.80
CA GLY A 380 -13.59 -11.40 -24.35
C GLY A 380 -13.36 -12.48 -23.28
N GLY A 381 -12.45 -13.41 -23.52
CA GLY A 381 -12.12 -14.51 -22.60
C GLY A 381 -13.14 -15.66 -22.62
N THR A 382 -12.90 -16.67 -21.79
CA THR A 382 -13.77 -17.83 -21.59
C THR A 382 -14.05 -18.06 -20.10
N PRO A 383 -15.15 -18.71 -19.70
CA PRO A 383 -15.45 -19.00 -18.29
C PRO A 383 -14.34 -19.74 -17.56
N ASP A 384 -13.67 -20.69 -18.22
CA ASP A 384 -12.57 -21.47 -17.62
C ASP A 384 -11.33 -20.59 -17.41
N ALA A 385 -11.01 -19.72 -18.38
CA ALA A 385 -9.91 -18.74 -18.23
C ALA A 385 -10.22 -17.72 -17.12
N ASP A 386 -11.46 -17.24 -17.02
CA ASP A 386 -11.90 -16.34 -15.97
C ASP A 386 -11.71 -16.97 -14.57
N ALA A 387 -12.16 -18.21 -14.39
CA ALA A 387 -11.99 -18.94 -13.13
C ALA A 387 -10.50 -19.18 -12.77
N ALA A 388 -9.68 -19.49 -13.78
CA ALA A 388 -8.24 -19.65 -13.59
C ALA A 388 -7.55 -18.33 -13.20
N LEU A 389 -7.97 -17.22 -13.80
CA LEU A 389 -7.47 -15.88 -13.47
C LEU A 389 -7.91 -15.45 -12.06
N ASP A 390 -9.18 -15.66 -11.71
CA ASP A 390 -9.68 -15.34 -10.36
C ASP A 390 -8.92 -16.13 -9.29
N ALA A 391 -8.65 -17.41 -9.52
CA ALA A 391 -7.86 -18.23 -8.60
C ALA A 391 -6.39 -17.76 -8.51
N ALA A 392 -5.76 -17.42 -9.64
CA ALA A 392 -4.37 -17.00 -9.70
C ALA A 392 -4.15 -15.63 -9.04
N PHE A 393 -5.07 -14.68 -9.25
CA PHE A 393 -4.95 -13.32 -8.73
C PHE A 393 -5.65 -13.10 -7.38
N ALA A 394 -6.23 -14.15 -6.80
CA ALA A 394 -6.92 -14.04 -5.51
C ALA A 394 -6.06 -13.30 -4.47
N ALA A 395 -6.56 -12.17 -3.98
CA ALA A 395 -5.90 -11.33 -2.98
C ALA A 395 -6.94 -10.44 -2.27
N ALA A 396 -6.61 -10.00 -1.06
CA ALA A 396 -7.36 -9.00 -0.31
C ALA A 396 -6.41 -7.84 0.07
N PRO A 397 -6.09 -6.94 -0.89
CA PRO A 397 -5.09 -5.91 -0.68
C PRO A 397 -5.53 -4.89 0.36
N TYR A 398 -4.62 -4.59 1.27
CA TYR A 398 -4.77 -3.52 2.24
C TYR A 398 -3.44 -2.77 2.37
N MET A 399 -3.47 -1.54 2.86
CA MET A 399 -2.25 -0.79 3.13
C MET A 399 -2.52 0.14 4.32
N VAL A 400 -1.73 0.01 5.36
CA VAL A 400 -1.83 0.85 6.56
C VAL A 400 -0.82 1.99 6.55
N ASP A 401 0.10 1.96 5.61
CA ASP A 401 1.16 2.94 5.42
C ASP A 401 0.65 4.17 4.66
N ASP A 402 1.14 5.35 5.02
CA ASP A 402 0.97 6.61 4.27
C ASP A 402 2.30 7.02 3.63
N PHE A 403 2.22 7.69 2.46
CA PHE A 403 3.38 8.24 1.76
C PHE A 403 3.02 9.46 0.90
#